data_c052b85eec7d6a4273a48fc1a9f3d705
#
_entry.id   c052b85eec7d6a4273a48fc1a9f3d705
#
_cell.length_a   1.000
_cell.length_b   1.000
_cell.length_c   1.000
_cell.angle_alpha   90.00
_cell.angle_beta   90.00
_cell.angle_gamma   90.00
#
_symmetry.space_group_name_H-M   'P 1'
#
loop_
_entity.id
_entity.type
_entity.pdbx_description
1 polymer ?
#
loop_
_entity_poly.entity_id
_entity_poly.type
_entity_poly.pdbx_seq_one_letter_code
_entity_poly.pdbx_strand_id
1 'polypeptide(L)'
;MSMEEKQNSQTFLDFNQNIFNPSSREEIAEIIRNCYKKNIPLEINGSKSKNKIGRNFQAEKTLDLTSYSGIIDYKPEELYIKVKAGTPINSIIEELDKHDQQLAFEPVDFGFLFNGKSNNGTIGGVISCNFAGPRRFKVGSARDHLLGFQGINGKGEIIKSGGTVVKNVTGYDLCKLISGSFGTLSVLTELSVKVLPKPQSSKTLIINNPHIKKAIEYLGTALSSPSDPSGGVFYPEQFDQSFTFNDLTHKGALTAIRIEGPSNSVDHRIKNLSTELGLLENEYSILESVQTKIFWNKTKNLEIFSNSKKNLLRIVVPISETLSVLQKMKPYEINYFLDWGGSLIWVELEKISLKILREIKDITQRHSGYFTIIKVEDDLKASADIFTIDPIKYKISEKIKKSFDPKRIFNPGKMYSGI
;
A
#
# COMPACT_ATOMS: atom_id res chain seq x y z
N MET A 1 46.54 -36.49 -12.94
CA MET A 1 45.38 -36.02 -13.70
C MET A 1 44.62 -35.05 -12.83
N SER A 2 44.82 -33.91 -13.14
CA SER A 2 44.26 -32.56 -13.01
C SER A 2 42.98 -32.44 -12.15
N MET A 3 43.15 -31.81 -10.98
CA MET A 3 42.08 -31.07 -10.33
C MET A 3 41.71 -29.89 -11.24
N GLU A 4 40.49 -29.92 -11.77
CA GLU A 4 39.95 -28.84 -12.55
C GLU A 4 39.77 -27.59 -11.68
N GLU A 5 40.41 -26.54 -12.11
CA GLU A 5 40.25 -25.18 -11.63
C GLU A 5 38.78 -24.77 -11.75
N LYS A 6 38.10 -24.68 -10.59
CA LYS A 6 36.87 -23.88 -10.53
C LYS A 6 37.27 -22.42 -10.76
N GLN A 7 37.16 -21.98 -12.00
CA GLN A 7 37.20 -20.56 -12.35
C GLN A 7 36.09 -19.85 -11.58
N ASN A 8 36.46 -19.18 -10.50
CA ASN A 8 35.68 -18.13 -9.89
C ASN A 8 35.59 -16.97 -10.89
N SER A 9 34.56 -16.93 -11.71
CA SER A 9 34.21 -15.73 -12.47
C SER A 9 33.68 -14.68 -11.46
N GLN A 10 34.61 -13.98 -10.80
CA GLN A 10 34.29 -12.72 -10.16
C GLN A 10 33.89 -11.77 -11.28
N THR A 11 32.59 -11.59 -11.48
CA THR A 11 32.04 -10.52 -12.31
C THR A 11 32.50 -9.22 -11.66
N PHE A 12 33.50 -8.56 -12.26
CA PHE A 12 33.95 -7.24 -11.79
C PHE A 12 32.78 -6.27 -11.99
N LEU A 13 32.16 -5.88 -10.88
CA LEU A 13 31.12 -4.84 -10.90
C LEU A 13 31.76 -3.53 -11.38
N ASP A 14 31.29 -3.04 -12.53
CA ASP A 14 31.71 -1.73 -13.05
C ASP A 14 31.02 -0.63 -12.25
N PHE A 15 31.76 0.00 -11.35
CA PHE A 15 31.27 1.11 -10.52
C PHE A 15 31.19 2.45 -11.27
N ASN A 16 31.54 2.53 -12.55
CA ASN A 16 31.33 3.73 -13.35
C ASN A 16 29.88 3.86 -13.83
N GLN A 17 29.12 2.75 -13.88
CA GLN A 17 27.70 2.80 -14.23
C GLN A 17 26.85 3.49 -13.16
N ASN A 18 25.78 4.18 -13.59
CA ASN A 18 24.85 4.87 -12.69
C ASN A 18 23.75 3.96 -12.17
N ILE A 19 23.46 2.85 -12.83
CA ILE A 19 22.38 1.92 -12.48
C ILE A 19 22.99 0.52 -12.34
N PHE A 20 22.79 -0.09 -11.18
CA PHE A 20 23.16 -1.46 -10.89
C PHE A 20 21.94 -2.37 -11.01
N ASN A 21 22.03 -3.47 -11.73
CA ASN A 21 20.98 -4.48 -11.91
C ASN A 21 21.48 -5.85 -11.41
N PRO A 22 21.62 -6.04 -10.09
CA PRO A 22 22.18 -7.27 -9.56
C PRO A 22 21.22 -8.45 -9.78
N SER A 23 21.80 -9.63 -10.02
CA SER A 23 21.11 -10.91 -10.20
C SER A 23 21.23 -11.82 -8.97
N SER A 24 22.15 -11.50 -8.06
CA SER A 24 22.41 -12.28 -6.83
C SER A 24 22.42 -11.40 -5.59
N ARG A 25 22.20 -12.04 -4.44
CA ARG A 25 22.27 -11.37 -3.13
C ARG A 25 23.69 -10.91 -2.81
N GLU A 26 24.66 -11.67 -3.22
CA GLU A 26 26.08 -11.41 -3.06
C GLU A 26 26.51 -10.14 -3.80
N GLU A 27 26.02 -9.96 -5.04
CA GLU A 27 26.21 -8.72 -5.82
C GLU A 27 25.54 -7.52 -5.14
N ILE A 28 24.30 -7.66 -4.63
CA ILE A 28 23.63 -6.60 -3.88
C ILE A 28 24.48 -6.17 -2.68
N ALA A 29 24.98 -7.15 -1.90
CA ALA A 29 25.79 -6.87 -0.72
C ALA A 29 27.13 -6.18 -1.08
N GLU A 30 27.75 -6.57 -2.18
CA GLU A 30 29.00 -5.98 -2.66
C GLU A 30 28.80 -4.53 -3.12
N ILE A 31 27.75 -4.25 -3.90
CA ILE A 31 27.38 -2.90 -4.31
C ILE A 31 27.19 -2.00 -3.09
N ILE A 32 26.43 -2.47 -2.09
CA ILE A 32 26.17 -1.71 -0.87
C ILE A 32 27.45 -1.46 -0.08
N ARG A 33 28.31 -2.47 0.09
CA ARG A 33 29.61 -2.30 0.79
C ARG A 33 30.49 -1.25 0.10
N ASN A 34 30.53 -1.24 -1.21
CA ASN A 34 31.30 -0.25 -1.98
C ASN A 34 30.70 1.16 -1.86
N CYS A 35 29.37 1.29 -1.96
CA CYS A 35 28.68 2.56 -1.74
C CYS A 35 28.87 3.06 -0.31
N TYR A 36 28.81 2.17 0.69
CA TYR A 36 29.10 2.51 2.08
C TYR A 36 30.54 3.01 2.28
N LYS A 37 31.54 2.33 1.71
CA LYS A 37 32.96 2.75 1.79
C LYS A 37 33.13 4.16 1.20
N LYS A 38 32.57 4.41 0.03
CA LYS A 38 32.72 5.66 -0.72
C LYS A 38 31.71 6.73 -0.32
N ASN A 39 30.76 6.44 0.57
CA ASN A 39 29.67 7.33 0.98
C ASN A 39 28.75 7.76 -0.18
N ILE A 40 28.43 6.83 -1.08
CA ILE A 40 27.59 7.08 -2.27
C ILE A 40 26.13 6.81 -1.95
N PRO A 41 25.23 7.82 -2.07
CA PRO A 41 23.80 7.65 -1.90
C PRO A 41 23.18 6.79 -3.00
N LEU A 42 22.31 5.84 -2.60
CA LEU A 42 21.62 4.90 -3.46
C LEU A 42 20.11 5.16 -3.49
N GLU A 43 19.56 5.26 -4.69
CA GLU A 43 18.13 5.09 -4.93
C GLU A 43 17.85 3.59 -5.07
N ILE A 44 17.00 3.03 -4.19
CA ILE A 44 16.61 1.63 -4.22
C ILE A 44 15.27 1.52 -4.92
N ASN A 45 15.24 0.80 -6.05
CA ASN A 45 14.07 0.64 -6.89
C ASN A 45 13.71 -0.82 -7.15
N GLY A 46 12.42 -1.07 -7.35
CA GLY A 46 11.89 -2.15 -8.17
C GLY A 46 11.36 -1.54 -9.47
N SER A 47 10.12 -1.84 -9.88
CA SER A 47 9.51 -1.31 -11.12
C SER A 47 9.09 0.18 -11.05
N LYS A 48 9.52 0.94 -10.08
CA LYS A 48 9.28 2.38 -9.90
C LYS A 48 7.80 2.80 -9.81
N SER A 49 6.88 1.86 -9.54
CA SER A 49 5.44 2.15 -9.49
C SER A 49 5.04 3.15 -8.38
N LYS A 50 5.88 3.33 -7.37
CA LYS A 50 5.64 4.18 -6.19
C LYS A 50 6.75 5.22 -5.95
N ASN A 51 7.67 5.40 -6.89
CA ASN A 51 8.81 6.30 -6.71
C ASN A 51 8.42 7.78 -6.56
N LYS A 52 7.26 8.16 -7.10
CA LYS A 52 6.69 9.51 -6.96
C LYS A 52 6.11 9.79 -5.56
N ILE A 53 5.91 8.78 -4.72
CA ILE A 53 5.45 8.96 -3.34
C ILE A 53 6.66 9.20 -2.43
N GLY A 54 6.52 10.12 -1.48
CA GLY A 54 7.60 10.54 -0.60
C GLY A 54 8.27 11.84 -1.08
N ARG A 55 9.28 12.28 -0.34
CA ARG A 55 10.06 13.49 -0.65
C ARG A 55 10.94 13.26 -1.87
N ASN A 56 11.24 14.32 -2.60
CA ASN A 56 12.33 14.31 -3.58
C ASN A 56 13.66 14.25 -2.83
N PHE A 57 14.57 13.41 -3.31
CA PHE A 57 15.91 13.26 -2.75
C PHE A 57 16.92 13.07 -3.88
N GLN A 58 18.19 13.29 -3.57
CA GLN A 58 19.27 13.09 -4.52
C GLN A 58 20.01 11.78 -4.20
N ALA A 59 20.13 10.91 -5.19
CA ALA A 59 20.97 9.75 -5.18
C ALA A 59 21.98 9.82 -6.33
N GLU A 60 23.19 9.38 -6.05
CA GLU A 60 24.25 9.35 -7.07
C GLU A 60 24.13 8.09 -7.96
N LYS A 61 23.68 6.99 -7.37
CA LYS A 61 23.52 5.70 -8.05
C LYS A 61 22.14 5.11 -7.79
N THR A 62 21.70 4.24 -8.67
CA THR A 62 20.45 3.48 -8.55
C THR A 62 20.75 2.00 -8.41
N LEU A 63 20.09 1.35 -7.44
CA LEU A 63 20.04 -0.10 -7.28
C LEU A 63 18.67 -0.59 -7.73
N ASP A 64 18.60 -1.17 -8.92
CA ASP A 64 17.38 -1.71 -9.50
C ASP A 64 17.30 -3.22 -9.23
N LEU A 65 16.31 -3.63 -8.48
CA LEU A 65 16.11 -5.02 -8.05
C LEU A 65 15.24 -5.85 -9.00
N THR A 66 14.81 -5.32 -10.13
CA THR A 66 13.91 -6.04 -11.04
C THR A 66 14.51 -7.33 -11.59
N SER A 67 15.84 -7.39 -11.78
CA SER A 67 16.55 -8.60 -12.19
C SER A 67 16.67 -9.64 -11.06
N TYR A 68 16.54 -9.23 -9.79
CA TYR A 68 16.55 -10.12 -8.64
C TYR A 68 15.13 -10.58 -8.30
N SER A 69 14.54 -11.41 -9.14
CA SER A 69 13.14 -11.83 -9.10
C SER A 69 12.98 -13.34 -9.11
N GLY A 70 11.80 -13.83 -8.76
CA GLY A 70 11.38 -15.23 -8.81
C GLY A 70 10.80 -15.74 -7.49
N ILE A 71 9.99 -16.78 -7.59
CA ILE A 71 9.43 -17.51 -6.46
C ILE A 71 10.50 -18.49 -5.97
N ILE A 72 10.78 -18.50 -4.68
CA ILE A 72 11.78 -19.36 -4.04
C ILE A 72 11.13 -20.63 -3.50
N ASP A 73 9.97 -20.47 -2.86
CA ASP A 73 9.20 -21.55 -2.26
C ASP A 73 7.73 -21.15 -2.17
N TYR A 74 6.83 -22.09 -2.37
CA TYR A 74 5.40 -21.89 -2.20
C TYR A 74 4.76 -23.14 -1.61
N LYS A 75 4.09 -22.95 -0.49
CA LYS A 75 3.38 -24.02 0.23
C LYS A 75 1.90 -23.61 0.36
N PRO A 76 1.05 -23.97 -0.60
CA PRO A 76 -0.37 -23.64 -0.56
C PRO A 76 -1.07 -24.10 0.71
N GLU A 77 -0.76 -25.30 1.18
CA GLU A 77 -1.29 -25.90 2.40
C GLU A 77 -0.84 -25.18 3.70
N GLU A 78 0.31 -24.53 3.67
CA GLU A 78 0.85 -23.76 4.80
C GLU A 78 0.53 -22.26 4.69
N LEU A 79 -0.15 -21.83 3.63
CA LEU A 79 -0.61 -20.46 3.37
C LEU A 79 0.52 -19.43 3.38
N TYR A 80 1.66 -19.73 2.81
CA TYR A 80 2.73 -18.77 2.56
C TYR A 80 3.39 -18.95 1.20
N ILE A 81 3.93 -17.84 0.69
CA ILE A 81 4.80 -17.83 -0.47
C ILE A 81 6.10 -17.10 -0.11
N LYS A 82 7.25 -17.68 -0.49
CA LYS A 82 8.57 -17.08 -0.34
C LYS A 82 9.10 -16.64 -1.68
N VAL A 83 9.46 -15.36 -1.80
CA VAL A 83 9.81 -14.73 -3.07
C VAL A 83 11.02 -13.81 -2.93
N LYS A 84 11.73 -13.57 -4.04
CA LYS A 84 12.72 -12.51 -4.15
C LYS A 84 12.04 -11.15 -4.22
N ALA A 85 12.65 -10.09 -3.68
CA ALA A 85 12.03 -8.78 -3.53
C ALA A 85 11.69 -8.09 -4.86
N GLY A 86 12.44 -8.36 -5.92
CA GLY A 86 12.18 -7.85 -7.28
C GLY A 86 11.04 -8.56 -8.02
N THR A 87 10.42 -9.59 -7.44
CA THR A 87 9.36 -10.36 -8.11
C THR A 87 8.14 -9.46 -8.39
N PRO A 88 7.65 -9.41 -9.64
CA PRO A 88 6.45 -8.66 -9.99
C PRO A 88 5.22 -9.20 -9.25
N ILE A 89 4.35 -8.30 -8.81
CA ILE A 89 3.09 -8.68 -8.14
C ILE A 89 2.22 -9.55 -9.04
N ASN A 90 2.17 -9.28 -10.35
CA ASN A 90 1.38 -10.08 -11.29
C ASN A 90 1.83 -11.55 -11.32
N SER A 91 3.14 -11.80 -11.35
CA SER A 91 3.66 -13.18 -11.33
C SER A 91 3.30 -13.93 -10.05
N ILE A 92 3.23 -13.22 -8.91
CA ILE A 92 2.76 -13.79 -7.65
C ILE A 92 1.26 -14.10 -7.72
N ILE A 93 0.45 -13.17 -8.24
CA ILE A 93 -1.00 -13.35 -8.37
C ILE A 93 -1.29 -14.55 -9.30
N GLU A 94 -0.61 -14.64 -10.44
CA GLU A 94 -0.76 -15.76 -11.39
C GLU A 94 -0.44 -17.11 -10.74
N GLU A 95 0.59 -17.20 -9.89
CA GLU A 95 0.91 -18.42 -9.16
C GLU A 95 -0.14 -18.76 -8.11
N LEU A 96 -0.57 -17.75 -7.32
CA LEU A 96 -1.59 -17.94 -6.28
C LEU A 96 -2.96 -18.34 -6.89
N ASP A 97 -3.27 -17.83 -8.08
CA ASP A 97 -4.53 -18.12 -8.79
C ASP A 97 -4.68 -19.62 -9.13
N LYS A 98 -3.58 -20.34 -9.35
CA LYS A 98 -3.58 -21.79 -9.61
C LYS A 98 -4.06 -22.62 -8.40
N HIS A 99 -4.03 -22.03 -7.21
CA HIS A 99 -4.40 -22.70 -5.94
C HIS A 99 -5.55 -21.97 -5.23
N ASP A 100 -6.33 -21.15 -5.93
CA ASP A 100 -7.43 -20.36 -5.37
C ASP A 100 -7.01 -19.52 -4.14
N GLN A 101 -5.78 -18.99 -4.16
CA GLN A 101 -5.24 -18.13 -3.10
C GLN A 101 -5.01 -16.70 -3.58
N GLN A 102 -4.79 -15.80 -2.63
CA GLN A 102 -4.64 -14.38 -2.90
C GLN A 102 -3.75 -13.65 -1.89
N LEU A 103 -3.19 -12.51 -2.32
CA LEU A 103 -2.64 -11.48 -1.43
C LEU A 103 -3.81 -10.66 -0.86
N ALA A 104 -4.34 -11.10 0.28
CA ALA A 104 -5.60 -10.57 0.81
C ALA A 104 -5.55 -9.08 1.22
N PHE A 105 -4.37 -8.53 1.51
CA PHE A 105 -4.17 -7.10 1.79
C PHE A 105 -4.36 -6.18 0.57
N GLU A 106 -4.66 -6.76 -0.60
CA GLU A 106 -4.99 -6.05 -1.84
C GLU A 106 -3.92 -5.02 -2.23
N PRO A 107 -2.76 -5.44 -2.77
CA PRO A 107 -1.73 -4.51 -3.24
C PRO A 107 -2.31 -3.46 -4.19
N VAL A 108 -2.05 -2.17 -3.88
CA VAL A 108 -2.56 -1.05 -4.68
C VAL A 108 -1.69 -0.85 -5.91
N ASP A 109 -2.32 -0.75 -7.10
CA ASP A 109 -1.65 -0.37 -8.33
C ASP A 109 -1.67 1.15 -8.52
N PHE A 110 -0.59 1.80 -8.16
CA PHE A 110 -0.41 3.24 -8.36
C PHE A 110 -0.04 3.62 -9.80
N GLY A 111 0.15 2.65 -10.69
CA GLY A 111 0.47 2.92 -12.09
C GLY A 111 -0.61 3.74 -12.78
N PHE A 112 -1.89 3.46 -12.52
CA PHE A 112 -3.00 4.25 -13.04
C PHE A 112 -2.92 5.72 -12.61
N LEU A 113 -2.61 5.98 -11.35
CA LEU A 113 -2.51 7.34 -10.81
C LEU A 113 -1.33 8.14 -11.37
N PHE A 114 -0.18 7.51 -11.61
CA PHE A 114 1.05 8.20 -11.96
C PHE A 114 1.43 8.11 -13.45
N ASN A 115 1.03 7.04 -14.11
CA ASN A 115 1.49 6.72 -15.47
C ASN A 115 0.34 6.47 -16.46
N GLY A 116 -0.92 6.54 -16.00
CA GLY A 116 -2.11 6.28 -16.81
C GLY A 116 -2.29 4.81 -17.24
N LYS A 117 -1.44 3.90 -16.78
CA LYS A 117 -1.50 2.47 -17.08
C LYS A 117 -1.08 1.63 -15.88
N SER A 118 -1.50 0.38 -15.85
CA SER A 118 -1.14 -0.57 -14.78
C SER A 118 0.37 -0.69 -14.59
N ASN A 119 0.80 -0.62 -13.35
CA ASN A 119 2.12 -1.00 -12.86
C ASN A 119 2.01 -1.43 -11.40
N ASN A 120 1.62 -2.67 -11.14
CA ASN A 120 1.44 -3.21 -9.79
C ASN A 120 2.72 -3.20 -8.95
N GLY A 121 3.87 -3.11 -9.61
CA GLY A 121 5.14 -3.05 -8.92
C GLY A 121 5.71 -4.41 -8.55
N THR A 122 6.76 -4.38 -7.72
CA THR A 122 7.40 -5.56 -7.14
C THR A 122 6.96 -5.75 -5.70
N ILE A 123 7.03 -7.00 -5.21
CA ILE A 123 6.64 -7.32 -3.82
C ILE A 123 7.50 -6.56 -2.79
N GLY A 124 8.80 -6.39 -3.05
CA GLY A 124 9.67 -5.58 -2.20
C GLY A 124 9.20 -4.13 -2.09
N GLY A 125 8.79 -3.53 -3.21
CA GLY A 125 8.22 -2.17 -3.23
C GLY A 125 6.86 -2.07 -2.53
N VAL A 126 6.02 -3.11 -2.62
CA VAL A 126 4.72 -3.18 -1.93
C VAL A 126 4.92 -3.26 -0.41
N ILE A 127 5.79 -4.15 0.07
CA ILE A 127 6.11 -4.28 1.50
C ILE A 127 6.77 -3.00 2.01
N SER A 128 7.75 -2.46 1.29
CA SER A 128 8.46 -1.23 1.70
C SER A 128 7.56 -0.01 1.84
N CYS A 129 6.48 0.09 1.05
CA CYS A 129 5.54 1.20 1.12
C CYS A 129 4.31 0.92 2.01
N ASN A 130 3.97 -0.34 2.24
CA ASN A 130 2.88 -0.79 3.12
C ASN A 130 1.51 -0.16 2.82
N PHE A 131 1.20 0.08 1.55
CA PHE A 131 -0.16 0.46 1.15
C PHE A 131 -1.03 -0.80 1.06
N ALA A 132 -2.29 -0.67 1.46
CA ALA A 132 -3.28 -1.73 1.44
C ALA A 132 -4.60 -1.22 0.84
N GLY A 133 -5.31 -2.11 0.17
CA GLY A 133 -6.62 -1.84 -0.42
C GLY A 133 -7.77 -1.89 0.60
N PRO A 134 -9.01 -1.94 0.10
CA PRO A 134 -10.23 -1.84 0.90
C PRO A 134 -10.39 -2.88 2.01
N ARG A 135 -9.80 -4.10 1.88
CA ARG A 135 -9.88 -5.13 2.93
C ARG A 135 -9.05 -4.83 4.18
N ARG A 136 -8.33 -3.72 4.22
CA ARG A 136 -7.41 -3.44 5.32
C ARG A 136 -8.01 -3.58 6.72
N PHE A 137 -9.23 -3.10 6.95
CA PHE A 137 -9.85 -3.19 8.28
C PHE A 137 -10.20 -4.63 8.68
N LYS A 138 -10.37 -5.53 7.72
CA LYS A 138 -10.66 -6.95 7.93
C LYS A 138 -9.40 -7.80 8.09
N VAL A 139 -8.41 -7.63 7.19
CA VAL A 139 -7.27 -8.55 7.08
C VAL A 139 -5.93 -7.92 7.45
N GLY A 140 -5.89 -6.62 7.70
CA GLY A 140 -4.65 -5.88 7.91
C GLY A 140 -4.02 -5.39 6.59
N SER A 141 -2.79 -4.90 6.70
CA SER A 141 -1.98 -4.35 5.59
C SER A 141 -0.91 -5.34 5.14
N ALA A 142 -0.11 -4.95 4.16
CA ALA A 142 1.07 -5.73 3.73
C ALA A 142 2.01 -6.08 4.90
N ARG A 143 2.15 -5.16 5.86
CA ARG A 143 2.90 -5.35 7.12
C ARG A 143 2.38 -6.54 7.95
N ASP A 144 1.08 -6.79 7.94
CA ASP A 144 0.45 -7.84 8.75
C ASP A 144 0.53 -9.21 8.07
N HIS A 145 0.91 -9.22 6.78
CA HIS A 145 1.14 -10.42 5.98
C HIS A 145 2.62 -10.76 5.79
N LEU A 146 3.57 -9.89 6.18
CA LEU A 146 5.00 -10.20 6.13
C LEU A 146 5.38 -11.08 7.32
N LEU A 147 5.61 -12.38 7.07
CA LEU A 147 6.00 -13.37 8.09
C LEU A 147 7.49 -13.33 8.39
N GLY A 148 8.31 -13.05 7.38
CA GLY A 148 9.76 -12.99 7.51
C GLY A 148 10.40 -12.32 6.30
N PHE A 149 11.62 -11.84 6.50
CA PHE A 149 12.42 -11.28 5.42
C PHE A 149 13.91 -11.56 5.60
N GLN A 150 14.63 -11.53 4.50
CA GLN A 150 16.06 -11.27 4.45
C GLN A 150 16.28 -9.94 3.74
N GLY A 151 17.28 -9.22 4.19
CA GLY A 151 17.67 -7.94 3.61
C GLY A 151 19.13 -7.63 3.89
N ILE A 152 19.60 -6.51 3.36
CA ILE A 152 20.96 -6.05 3.52
C ILE A 152 20.92 -4.64 4.09
N ASN A 153 21.63 -4.41 5.20
CA ASN A 153 21.71 -3.11 5.85
C ASN A 153 22.70 -2.16 5.14
N GLY A 154 22.78 -0.91 5.59
CA GLY A 154 23.65 0.10 4.98
C GLY A 154 25.15 -0.19 5.04
N LYS A 155 25.60 -1.18 5.83
CA LYS A 155 26.99 -1.65 5.86
C LYS A 155 27.27 -2.80 4.90
N GLY A 156 26.22 -3.32 4.21
CA GLY A 156 26.33 -4.49 3.36
C GLY A 156 26.30 -5.83 4.12
N GLU A 157 25.77 -5.82 5.36
CA GLU A 157 25.57 -7.00 6.19
C GLU A 157 24.20 -7.58 5.96
N ILE A 158 24.09 -8.91 5.88
CA ILE A 158 22.81 -9.62 5.75
C ILE A 158 22.08 -9.59 7.09
N ILE A 159 20.84 -9.15 7.06
CA ILE A 159 19.93 -9.18 8.19
C ILE A 159 18.74 -10.11 7.86
N LYS A 160 18.26 -10.81 8.89
CA LYS A 160 17.13 -11.73 8.78
C LYS A 160 16.23 -11.58 10.00
N SER A 161 14.92 -11.58 9.78
CA SER A 161 13.93 -11.61 10.85
C SER A 161 12.68 -12.39 10.42
N GLY A 162 12.04 -13.04 11.38
CA GLY A 162 10.86 -13.88 11.10
C GLY A 162 11.24 -15.20 10.42
N GLY A 163 10.25 -15.83 9.80
CA GLY A 163 10.35 -17.11 9.12
C GLY A 163 9.18 -17.33 8.16
N THR A 164 8.68 -18.56 8.11
CA THR A 164 7.50 -18.95 7.32
C THR A 164 6.26 -19.19 8.20
N VAL A 165 6.41 -19.11 9.53
CA VAL A 165 5.33 -19.37 10.48
C VAL A 165 4.71 -18.08 10.99
N VAL A 166 3.40 -18.12 11.24
CA VAL A 166 2.62 -16.95 11.68
C VAL A 166 3.03 -16.49 13.09
N LYS A 167 3.45 -17.41 13.96
CA LYS A 167 3.84 -17.11 15.34
C LYS A 167 5.36 -17.14 15.49
N ASN A 168 5.96 -15.96 15.63
CA ASN A 168 7.35 -15.81 16.04
C ASN A 168 7.40 -14.96 17.32
N VAL A 169 7.82 -15.57 18.43
CA VAL A 169 7.85 -14.93 19.77
C VAL A 169 9.24 -14.57 20.23
N THR A 170 10.26 -14.78 19.39
CA THR A 170 11.66 -14.55 19.74
C THR A 170 12.18 -13.24 19.12
N GLY A 171 12.60 -12.32 19.97
CA GLY A 171 13.22 -11.06 19.55
C GLY A 171 12.23 -9.98 19.10
N TYR A 172 12.77 -8.89 18.52
CA TYR A 172 11.96 -7.79 17.99
C TYR A 172 11.33 -8.16 16.65
N ASP A 173 10.09 -7.72 16.44
CA ASP A 173 9.39 -7.88 15.15
C ASP A 173 9.91 -6.86 14.13
N LEU A 174 11.06 -7.16 13.53
CA LEU A 174 11.63 -6.31 12.48
C LEU A 174 10.81 -6.32 11.18
N CYS A 175 9.94 -7.33 10.97
CA CYS A 175 9.01 -7.33 9.84
C CYS A 175 8.08 -6.12 9.90
N LYS A 176 7.59 -5.79 11.11
CA LYS A 176 6.74 -4.62 11.34
C LYS A 176 7.48 -3.30 11.16
N LEU A 177 8.76 -3.27 11.47
CA LEU A 177 9.61 -2.08 11.32
C LEU A 177 9.97 -1.80 9.85
N ILE A 178 10.33 -2.84 9.11
CA ILE A 178 10.75 -2.71 7.70
C ILE A 178 9.58 -2.36 6.79
N SER A 179 8.38 -2.89 7.08
CA SER A 179 7.18 -2.58 6.32
C SER A 179 6.78 -1.10 6.49
N GLY A 180 6.75 -0.36 5.37
CA GLY A 180 6.48 1.07 5.37
C GLY A 180 7.71 1.95 5.58
N SER A 181 8.94 1.40 5.50
CA SER A 181 10.18 2.15 5.60
C SER A 181 10.63 2.83 4.30
N PHE A 182 9.92 2.64 3.20
CA PHE A 182 10.24 3.20 1.87
C PHE A 182 11.68 2.91 1.40
N GLY A 183 12.24 1.75 1.80
CA GLY A 183 13.61 1.37 1.45
C GLY A 183 14.69 2.22 2.13
N THR A 184 14.36 2.95 3.20
CA THR A 184 15.35 3.79 3.91
C THR A 184 16.15 3.03 4.95
N LEU A 185 15.71 1.83 5.37
CA LEU A 185 16.38 1.05 6.43
C LEU A 185 17.22 -0.10 5.89
N SER A 186 16.73 -0.80 4.88
CA SER A 186 17.43 -1.93 4.29
C SER A 186 17.01 -2.16 2.84
N VAL A 187 17.86 -2.81 2.08
CA VAL A 187 17.52 -3.41 0.79
C VAL A 187 16.92 -4.79 1.07
N LEU A 188 15.64 -4.97 0.76
CA LEU A 188 14.97 -6.26 0.89
C LEU A 188 15.47 -7.21 -0.21
N THR A 189 15.74 -8.46 0.14
CA THR A 189 16.16 -9.51 -0.80
C THR A 189 15.15 -10.63 -0.89
N GLU A 190 14.77 -11.25 0.20
CA GLU A 190 13.79 -12.33 0.25
C GLU A 190 12.65 -12.00 1.21
N LEU A 191 11.45 -12.41 0.86
CA LEU A 191 10.23 -12.13 1.61
C LEU A 191 9.40 -13.39 1.74
N SER A 192 8.99 -13.75 2.96
CA SER A 192 7.97 -14.76 3.23
C SER A 192 6.66 -14.03 3.52
N VAL A 193 5.67 -14.23 2.67
CA VAL A 193 4.40 -13.49 2.71
C VAL A 193 3.26 -14.47 2.94
N LYS A 194 2.41 -14.17 3.94
CA LYS A 194 1.18 -14.89 4.20
C LYS A 194 0.19 -14.68 3.05
N VAL A 195 -0.40 -15.75 2.58
CA VAL A 195 -1.49 -15.76 1.62
C VAL A 195 -2.77 -16.28 2.26
N LEU A 196 -3.92 -16.01 1.67
CA LEU A 196 -5.21 -16.52 2.13
C LEU A 196 -5.98 -17.15 0.97
N PRO A 197 -6.87 -18.10 1.24
CA PRO A 197 -7.80 -18.59 0.22
C PRO A 197 -8.65 -17.46 -0.36
N LYS A 198 -8.99 -17.56 -1.64
CA LYS A 198 -10.01 -16.68 -2.23
C LYS A 198 -11.40 -17.04 -1.66
N PRO A 199 -12.28 -16.06 -1.47
CA PRO A 199 -13.66 -16.31 -1.09
C PRO A 199 -14.39 -17.03 -2.26
N GLN A 200 -15.26 -17.97 -1.95
CA GLN A 200 -16.07 -18.67 -2.96
C GLN A 200 -17.05 -17.72 -3.67
N SER A 201 -17.58 -16.76 -2.93
CA SER A 201 -18.47 -15.72 -3.45
C SER A 201 -18.11 -14.38 -2.86
N SER A 202 -18.32 -13.34 -3.67
CA SER A 202 -18.15 -11.93 -3.28
C SER A 202 -19.26 -11.12 -3.92
N LYS A 203 -20.08 -10.46 -3.12
CA LYS A 203 -21.15 -9.56 -3.56
C LYS A 203 -21.03 -8.21 -2.88
N THR A 204 -21.58 -7.18 -3.49
CA THR A 204 -21.57 -5.81 -2.96
C THR A 204 -22.96 -5.25 -2.85
N LEU A 205 -23.33 -4.85 -1.65
CA LEU A 205 -24.51 -4.04 -1.39
C LEU A 205 -24.20 -2.59 -1.75
N ILE A 206 -24.92 -2.04 -2.74
CA ILE A 206 -24.86 -0.63 -3.15
C ILE A 206 -26.06 0.08 -2.58
N ILE A 207 -25.87 1.09 -1.74
CA ILE A 207 -26.91 1.94 -1.18
C ILE A 207 -26.92 3.24 -1.94
N ASN A 208 -28.10 3.62 -2.47
CA ASN A 208 -28.26 4.73 -3.39
C ASN A 208 -28.44 6.06 -2.64
N ASN A 209 -27.77 7.09 -3.14
CA ASN A 209 -27.94 8.49 -2.75
C ASN A 209 -27.93 8.83 -1.25
N PRO A 210 -27.11 8.18 -0.38
CA PRO A 210 -27.08 8.55 1.01
C PRO A 210 -26.35 9.91 1.19
N HIS A 211 -26.86 10.76 2.09
CA HIS A 211 -26.06 11.88 2.57
C HIS A 211 -24.86 11.37 3.37
N ILE A 212 -23.76 12.11 3.35
CA ILE A 212 -22.49 11.75 4.01
C ILE A 212 -22.66 11.29 5.46
N LYS A 213 -23.50 11.97 6.24
CA LYS A 213 -23.76 11.57 7.64
C LYS A 213 -24.37 10.16 7.70
N LYS A 214 -25.38 9.89 6.84
CA LYS A 214 -26.05 8.58 6.78
C LYS A 214 -25.12 7.50 6.23
N ALA A 215 -24.28 7.84 5.25
CA ALA A 215 -23.27 6.93 4.73
C ALA A 215 -22.27 6.47 5.82
N ILE A 216 -21.79 7.39 6.67
CA ILE A 216 -20.92 7.06 7.81
C ILE A 216 -21.67 6.18 8.84
N GLU A 217 -22.94 6.45 9.11
CA GLU A 217 -23.78 5.60 9.96
C GLU A 217 -23.90 4.19 9.37
N TYR A 218 -24.21 4.05 8.08
CA TYR A 218 -24.30 2.75 7.40
C TYR A 218 -22.99 1.98 7.47
N LEU A 219 -21.87 2.64 7.18
CA LEU A 219 -20.54 2.02 7.27
C LEU A 219 -20.21 1.58 8.68
N GLY A 220 -20.48 2.43 9.69
CA GLY A 220 -20.25 2.12 11.11
C GLY A 220 -21.09 0.94 11.60
N THR A 221 -22.38 0.92 11.27
CA THR A 221 -23.29 -0.20 11.58
C THR A 221 -22.80 -1.49 10.92
N ALA A 222 -22.48 -1.42 9.62
CA ALA A 222 -22.01 -2.60 8.89
C ALA A 222 -20.73 -3.20 9.49
N LEU A 223 -19.76 -2.35 9.88
CA LEU A 223 -18.51 -2.80 10.52
C LEU A 223 -18.72 -3.46 11.89
N SER A 224 -19.80 -3.10 12.57
CA SER A 224 -20.15 -3.65 13.89
C SER A 224 -21.10 -4.85 13.79
N SER A 225 -21.62 -5.14 12.59
CA SER A 225 -22.62 -6.18 12.36
C SER A 225 -22.03 -7.59 12.28
N PRO A 226 -22.83 -8.63 12.55
CA PRO A 226 -22.44 -10.02 12.29
C PRO A 226 -22.24 -10.34 10.80
N SER A 227 -22.64 -9.43 9.92
CA SER A 227 -22.47 -9.59 8.47
C SER A 227 -21.01 -9.54 8.01
N ASP A 228 -20.06 -9.12 8.88
CA ASP A 228 -18.61 -9.27 8.73
C ASP A 228 -18.08 -8.80 7.36
N PRO A 229 -18.29 -7.52 7.00
CA PRO A 229 -17.90 -6.99 5.70
C PRO A 229 -16.40 -7.01 5.47
N SER A 230 -16.00 -7.07 4.21
CA SER A 230 -14.59 -7.06 3.78
C SER A 230 -14.19 -5.79 3.00
N GLY A 231 -15.13 -4.90 2.73
CA GLY A 231 -14.92 -3.60 2.11
C GLY A 231 -16.07 -2.66 2.46
N GLY A 232 -15.77 -1.38 2.60
CA GLY A 232 -16.76 -0.35 2.87
C GLY A 232 -16.29 0.99 2.35
N VAL A 233 -16.99 1.58 1.37
CA VAL A 233 -16.64 2.85 0.73
C VAL A 233 -17.87 3.75 0.58
N PHE A 234 -17.62 5.04 0.51
CA PHE A 234 -18.61 6.04 0.13
C PHE A 234 -18.07 6.95 -0.95
N TYR A 235 -18.83 7.11 -2.02
CA TYR A 235 -18.57 8.05 -3.10
C TYR A 235 -19.65 9.12 -3.11
N PRO A 236 -19.30 10.42 -2.99
CA PRO A 236 -20.26 11.51 -3.15
C PRO A 236 -20.66 11.69 -4.62
N GLU A 237 -21.74 12.46 -4.82
CA GLU A 237 -22.38 12.66 -6.13
C GLU A 237 -21.47 13.13 -7.25
N GLN A 238 -20.41 13.91 -6.94
CA GLN A 238 -19.45 14.38 -7.94
C GLN A 238 -18.72 13.26 -8.70
N PHE A 239 -18.82 12.03 -8.25
CA PHE A 239 -18.24 10.84 -8.88
C PHE A 239 -19.26 9.92 -9.55
N ASP A 240 -20.51 10.36 -9.74
CA ASP A 240 -21.62 9.54 -10.25
C ASP A 240 -21.33 8.85 -11.58
N GLN A 241 -20.68 9.56 -12.52
CA GLN A 241 -20.35 9.05 -13.84
C GLN A 241 -19.15 8.09 -13.87
N SER A 242 -18.42 7.96 -12.77
CA SER A 242 -17.22 7.15 -12.69
C SER A 242 -17.48 5.64 -12.58
N PHE A 243 -18.72 5.27 -12.28
CA PHE A 243 -19.14 3.88 -12.05
C PHE A 243 -20.18 3.43 -13.07
N THR A 244 -19.70 3.02 -14.23
CA THR A 244 -20.51 2.32 -15.24
C THR A 244 -20.14 0.84 -15.22
N PHE A 245 -21.11 -0.03 -14.99
CA PHE A 245 -20.96 -1.49 -14.97
C PHE A 245 -21.92 -2.09 -15.97
N ASN A 246 -21.44 -2.64 -17.11
CA ASN A 246 -22.24 -3.39 -18.08
C ASN A 246 -23.66 -2.77 -18.27
N ASP A 247 -23.74 -1.52 -18.71
CA ASP A 247 -24.98 -0.74 -18.91
C ASP A 247 -25.69 -0.20 -17.64
N LEU A 248 -25.21 -0.54 -16.45
CA LEU A 248 -25.67 0.07 -15.19
C LEU A 248 -24.76 1.26 -14.84
N THR A 249 -25.20 2.45 -15.18
CA THR A 249 -24.58 3.69 -14.70
C THR A 249 -25.24 4.08 -13.39
N HIS A 250 -24.49 4.05 -12.30
CA HIS A 250 -24.98 4.60 -11.03
C HIS A 250 -25.00 6.13 -11.13
N LYS A 251 -26.11 6.75 -10.71
CA LYS A 251 -26.27 8.21 -10.64
C LYS A 251 -26.38 8.64 -9.18
N GLY A 252 -25.66 9.71 -8.83
CA GLY A 252 -25.67 10.27 -7.49
C GLY A 252 -24.62 9.65 -6.56
N ALA A 253 -24.74 9.95 -5.27
CA ALA A 253 -23.87 9.40 -4.25
C ALA A 253 -24.14 7.90 -4.02
N LEU A 254 -23.13 7.14 -3.62
CA LEU A 254 -23.29 5.73 -3.26
C LEU A 254 -22.45 5.32 -2.05
N THR A 255 -22.99 4.39 -1.26
CA THR A 255 -22.23 3.62 -0.27
C THR A 255 -22.17 2.18 -0.75
N ALA A 256 -20.98 1.59 -0.80
CA ALA A 256 -20.79 0.20 -1.20
C ALA A 256 -20.18 -0.62 -0.07
N ILE A 257 -20.78 -1.77 0.25
CA ILE A 257 -20.35 -2.68 1.31
C ILE A 257 -20.16 -4.06 0.70
N ARG A 258 -18.94 -4.60 0.79
CA ARG A 258 -18.58 -5.92 0.25
C ARG A 258 -18.74 -7.01 1.32
N ILE A 259 -19.45 -8.07 0.97
CA ILE A 259 -19.58 -9.29 1.74
C ILE A 259 -18.95 -10.45 0.96
N GLU A 260 -18.10 -11.24 1.63
CA GLU A 260 -17.35 -12.34 1.03
C GLU A 260 -17.42 -13.60 1.90
N GLY A 261 -17.36 -14.77 1.26
CA GLY A 261 -17.36 -16.08 1.94
C GLY A 261 -18.03 -17.19 1.14
N PRO A 262 -18.54 -18.24 1.81
CA PRO A 262 -19.37 -19.28 1.17
C PRO A 262 -20.63 -18.70 0.55
N SER A 263 -21.02 -19.17 -0.64
CA SER A 263 -22.09 -18.53 -1.45
C SER A 263 -23.41 -18.37 -0.69
N ASN A 264 -23.92 -19.43 -0.06
CA ASN A 264 -25.18 -19.39 0.71
C ASN A 264 -25.11 -18.42 1.90
N SER A 265 -23.92 -18.28 2.51
CA SER A 265 -23.69 -17.35 3.62
C SER A 265 -23.69 -15.89 3.16
N VAL A 266 -23.14 -15.60 1.98
CA VAL A 266 -23.05 -14.24 1.44
C VAL A 266 -24.45 -13.69 1.21
N ASP A 267 -25.36 -14.44 0.58
CA ASP A 267 -26.72 -14.00 0.29
C ASP A 267 -27.51 -13.71 1.56
N HIS A 268 -27.41 -14.60 2.55
CA HIS A 268 -28.05 -14.43 3.84
C HIS A 268 -27.54 -13.16 4.58
N ARG A 269 -26.21 -12.98 4.60
CA ARG A 269 -25.59 -11.83 5.29
C ARG A 269 -25.91 -10.50 4.60
N ILE A 270 -26.03 -10.45 3.28
CA ILE A 270 -26.49 -9.24 2.57
C ILE A 270 -27.93 -8.90 2.95
N LYS A 271 -28.82 -9.90 2.96
CA LYS A 271 -30.22 -9.70 3.36
C LYS A 271 -30.35 -9.24 4.82
N ASN A 272 -29.58 -9.85 5.72
CA ASN A 272 -29.57 -9.42 7.13
C ASN A 272 -29.04 -7.98 7.26
N LEU A 273 -27.96 -7.65 6.56
CA LEU A 273 -27.37 -6.32 6.60
C LEU A 273 -28.34 -5.27 6.05
N SER A 274 -29.04 -5.50 4.92
CA SER A 274 -30.00 -4.55 4.41
C SER A 274 -31.15 -4.29 5.38
N THR A 275 -31.61 -5.33 6.10
CA THR A 275 -32.62 -5.20 7.16
C THR A 275 -32.10 -4.42 8.37
N GLU A 276 -30.88 -4.73 8.83
CA GLU A 276 -30.24 -4.04 9.96
C GLU A 276 -29.99 -2.55 9.69
N LEU A 277 -29.67 -2.21 8.43
CA LEU A 277 -29.53 -0.83 7.98
C LEU A 277 -30.86 -0.13 7.73
N GLY A 278 -32.00 -0.83 7.83
CA GLY A 278 -33.33 -0.29 7.63
C GLY A 278 -33.62 0.11 6.18
N LEU A 279 -33.01 -0.58 5.20
CA LEU A 279 -33.13 -0.27 3.79
C LEU A 279 -34.40 -0.86 3.16
N LEU A 280 -35.11 -0.07 2.36
CA LEU A 280 -36.19 -0.56 1.49
C LEU A 280 -35.59 -1.14 0.20
N GLU A 281 -36.34 -2.04 -0.46
CA GLU A 281 -35.86 -2.74 -1.68
C GLU A 281 -35.45 -1.80 -2.83
N ASN A 282 -36.05 -0.63 -2.93
CA ASN A 282 -35.72 0.37 -3.94
C ASN A 282 -34.55 1.31 -3.57
N GLU A 283 -34.03 1.22 -2.34
CA GLU A 283 -32.93 2.08 -1.86
C GLU A 283 -31.55 1.45 -2.11
N TYR A 284 -31.51 0.17 -2.47
CA TYR A 284 -30.25 -0.51 -2.72
C TYR A 284 -30.29 -1.42 -3.95
N SER A 285 -29.12 -1.80 -4.40
CA SER A 285 -28.90 -2.83 -5.42
C SER A 285 -27.74 -3.73 -5.02
N ILE A 286 -27.61 -4.87 -5.68
CA ILE A 286 -26.56 -5.85 -5.40
C ILE A 286 -25.69 -6.02 -6.65
N LEU A 287 -24.38 -5.83 -6.52
CA LEU A 287 -23.43 -6.24 -7.53
C LEU A 287 -23.06 -7.69 -7.32
N GLU A 288 -23.22 -8.50 -8.34
CA GLU A 288 -22.80 -9.89 -8.38
C GLU A 288 -21.27 -10.02 -8.52
N SER A 289 -20.73 -11.23 -8.38
CA SER A 289 -19.31 -11.52 -8.23
C SER A 289 -18.41 -10.83 -9.27
N VAL A 290 -18.79 -10.79 -10.54
CA VAL A 290 -17.99 -10.16 -11.62
C VAL A 290 -17.95 -8.65 -11.46
N GLN A 291 -19.12 -8.01 -11.29
CA GLN A 291 -19.25 -6.57 -11.11
C GLN A 291 -18.58 -6.13 -9.79
N THR A 292 -18.76 -6.90 -8.72
CA THR A 292 -18.06 -6.70 -7.43
C THR A 292 -16.55 -6.66 -7.63
N LYS A 293 -15.97 -7.63 -8.34
CA LYS A 293 -14.52 -7.66 -8.62
C LYS A 293 -14.05 -6.43 -9.39
N ILE A 294 -14.80 -6.00 -10.41
CA ILE A 294 -14.48 -4.81 -11.20
C ILE A 294 -14.54 -3.56 -10.32
N PHE A 295 -15.62 -3.38 -9.56
CA PHE A 295 -15.82 -2.23 -8.66
C PHE A 295 -14.64 -2.08 -7.69
N TRP A 296 -14.32 -3.14 -6.94
CA TRP A 296 -13.28 -3.07 -5.91
C TRP A 296 -11.87 -2.98 -6.49
N ASN A 297 -11.61 -3.49 -7.71
CA ASN A 297 -10.34 -3.26 -8.38
C ASN A 297 -10.17 -1.80 -8.78
N LYS A 298 -11.20 -1.15 -9.33
CA LYS A 298 -11.17 0.29 -9.64
C LYS A 298 -10.97 1.14 -8.38
N THR A 299 -11.70 0.83 -7.31
CA THR A 299 -11.58 1.48 -6.00
C THR A 299 -10.17 1.35 -5.44
N LYS A 300 -9.66 0.12 -5.35
CA LYS A 300 -8.32 -0.20 -4.83
C LYS A 300 -7.22 0.56 -5.58
N ASN A 301 -7.31 0.63 -6.90
CA ASN A 301 -6.30 1.22 -7.76
C ASN A 301 -6.45 2.73 -7.94
N LEU A 302 -7.42 3.35 -7.26
CA LEU A 302 -7.70 4.79 -7.35
C LEU A 302 -7.95 5.26 -8.78
N GLU A 303 -8.57 4.41 -9.61
CA GLU A 303 -8.80 4.70 -11.03
C GLU A 303 -9.65 5.96 -11.24
N ILE A 304 -10.49 6.30 -10.28
CA ILE A 304 -11.27 7.54 -10.25
C ILE A 304 -10.42 8.82 -10.35
N PHE A 305 -9.14 8.74 -9.95
CA PHE A 305 -8.17 9.85 -10.03
C PHE A 305 -7.14 9.67 -11.16
N SER A 306 -7.27 8.65 -12.01
CA SER A 306 -6.23 8.28 -13.01
C SER A 306 -5.90 9.42 -13.99
N ASN A 307 -6.91 10.18 -14.41
CA ASN A 307 -6.76 11.29 -15.36
C ASN A 307 -6.64 12.66 -14.68
N SER A 308 -6.71 12.71 -13.37
CA SER A 308 -6.64 13.97 -12.65
C SER A 308 -5.21 14.49 -12.56
N LYS A 309 -5.02 15.79 -12.80
CA LYS A 309 -3.76 16.50 -12.56
C LYS A 309 -3.70 17.14 -11.16
N LYS A 310 -4.78 17.07 -10.39
CA LYS A 310 -4.93 17.69 -9.09
C LYS A 310 -4.04 17.01 -8.03
N ASN A 311 -3.91 17.69 -6.91
CA ASN A 311 -3.18 17.20 -5.75
C ASN A 311 -3.99 16.14 -5.02
N LEU A 312 -3.33 15.07 -4.54
CA LEU A 312 -4.00 13.97 -3.84
C LEU A 312 -3.38 13.73 -2.47
N LEU A 313 -4.22 13.77 -1.46
CA LEU A 313 -3.89 13.48 -0.06
C LEU A 313 -4.60 12.20 0.38
N ARG A 314 -3.96 11.49 1.29
CA ARG A 314 -4.51 10.32 1.98
C ARG A 314 -4.56 10.64 3.47
N ILE A 315 -5.77 10.72 4.04
CA ILE A 315 -6.03 11.06 5.43
C ILE A 315 -6.65 9.86 6.12
N VAL A 316 -6.13 9.50 7.28
CA VAL A 316 -6.68 8.41 8.10
C VAL A 316 -7.06 8.98 9.46
N VAL A 317 -8.32 8.78 9.85
CA VAL A 317 -8.87 9.21 11.15
C VAL A 317 -9.80 8.12 11.68
N PRO A 318 -10.12 8.09 12.99
CA PRO A 318 -11.23 7.28 13.47
C PRO A 318 -12.54 7.63 12.74
N ILE A 319 -13.38 6.65 12.46
CA ILE A 319 -14.64 6.88 11.70
C ILE A 319 -15.53 7.95 12.38
N SER A 320 -15.53 8.01 13.70
CA SER A 320 -16.25 9.02 14.49
C SER A 320 -15.83 10.46 14.17
N GLU A 321 -14.59 10.65 13.72
CA GLU A 321 -13.99 11.95 13.44
C GLU A 321 -14.12 12.36 11.95
N THR A 322 -14.47 11.43 11.08
CA THR A 322 -14.50 11.64 9.62
C THR A 322 -15.38 12.81 9.22
N LEU A 323 -16.61 12.88 9.75
CA LEU A 323 -17.54 13.97 9.41
C LEU A 323 -17.00 15.34 9.87
N SER A 324 -16.42 15.42 11.07
CA SER A 324 -15.83 16.63 11.62
C SER A 324 -14.65 17.13 10.80
N VAL A 325 -13.78 16.21 10.37
CA VAL A 325 -12.65 16.52 9.48
C VAL A 325 -13.13 17.05 8.15
N LEU A 326 -14.09 16.38 7.49
CA LEU A 326 -14.66 16.84 6.21
C LEU A 326 -15.31 18.22 6.33
N GLN A 327 -16.05 18.49 7.41
CA GLN A 327 -16.66 19.82 7.65
C GLN A 327 -15.59 20.91 7.77
N LYS A 328 -14.48 20.65 8.46
CA LYS A 328 -13.37 21.60 8.58
C LYS A 328 -12.59 21.79 7.28
N MET A 329 -12.64 20.81 6.38
CA MET A 329 -11.97 20.89 5.07
C MET A 329 -12.81 21.53 3.99
N LYS A 330 -14.10 21.81 4.19
CA LYS A 330 -14.97 22.48 3.20
C LYS A 330 -14.38 23.77 2.58
N PRO A 331 -13.70 24.65 3.34
CA PRO A 331 -13.13 25.88 2.77
C PRO A 331 -12.07 25.64 1.68
N TYR A 332 -11.51 24.43 1.57
CA TYR A 332 -10.50 24.10 0.57
C TYR A 332 -11.05 23.53 -0.73
N GLU A 333 -12.38 23.49 -0.91
CA GLU A 333 -13.04 23.00 -2.13
C GLU A 333 -12.56 21.62 -2.55
N ILE A 334 -12.65 20.66 -1.61
CA ILE A 334 -12.16 19.31 -1.79
C ILE A 334 -13.12 18.43 -2.59
N ASN A 335 -12.56 17.56 -3.45
CA ASN A 335 -13.19 16.30 -3.85
C ASN A 335 -12.70 15.18 -2.96
N TYR A 336 -13.55 14.22 -2.61
CA TYR A 336 -13.12 13.12 -1.73
C TYR A 336 -13.97 11.88 -1.92
N PHE A 337 -13.42 10.73 -1.55
CA PHE A 337 -14.22 9.55 -1.25
C PHE A 337 -13.70 8.89 0.03
N LEU A 338 -14.55 8.08 0.67
CA LEU A 338 -14.20 7.34 1.88
C LEU A 338 -13.92 5.88 1.56
N ASP A 339 -12.90 5.33 2.20
CA ASP A 339 -12.54 3.91 2.16
C ASP A 339 -12.32 3.38 3.59
N TRP A 340 -12.02 2.11 3.72
CA TRP A 340 -11.80 1.42 4.98
C TRP A 340 -12.95 1.60 5.97
N GLY A 341 -14.18 1.50 5.46
CA GLY A 341 -15.39 1.67 6.27
C GLY A 341 -15.55 3.09 6.81
N GLY A 342 -15.01 4.09 6.13
CA GLY A 342 -15.13 5.50 6.48
C GLY A 342 -13.93 6.08 7.24
N SER A 343 -12.92 5.27 7.61
CA SER A 343 -11.74 5.76 8.34
C SER A 343 -10.63 6.30 7.44
N LEU A 344 -10.64 6.00 6.16
CA LEU A 344 -9.70 6.55 5.18
C LEU A 344 -10.44 7.52 4.28
N ILE A 345 -9.91 8.74 4.17
CA ILE A 345 -10.40 9.80 3.30
C ILE A 345 -9.34 10.02 2.23
N TRP A 346 -9.69 9.75 0.97
CA TRP A 346 -8.92 10.17 -0.18
C TRP A 346 -9.40 11.56 -0.58
N VAL A 347 -8.50 12.55 -0.58
CA VAL A 347 -8.84 13.96 -0.80
C VAL A 347 -8.08 14.51 -1.97
N GLU A 348 -8.81 15.04 -2.94
CA GLU A 348 -8.27 15.74 -4.09
C GLU A 348 -8.51 17.25 -3.95
N LEU A 349 -7.49 18.05 -4.26
CA LEU A 349 -7.53 19.51 -4.22
C LEU A 349 -6.98 20.12 -5.52
N GLU A 350 -7.68 21.12 -6.04
CA GLU A 350 -7.20 21.91 -7.18
C GLU A 350 -5.98 22.76 -6.78
N LYS A 351 -6.16 23.54 -5.71
CA LYS A 351 -5.15 24.47 -5.20
C LYS A 351 -4.56 23.95 -3.90
N ILE A 352 -3.24 23.97 -3.80
CA ILE A 352 -2.52 23.57 -2.61
C ILE A 352 -1.35 24.51 -2.38
N SER A 353 -1.00 24.74 -1.11
CA SER A 353 0.16 25.52 -0.68
C SER A 353 0.72 24.92 0.61
N LEU A 354 1.92 25.31 1.01
CA LEU A 354 2.50 24.92 2.30
C LEU A 354 1.62 25.34 3.49
N LYS A 355 0.91 26.48 3.37
CA LYS A 355 -0.04 26.92 4.39
C LYS A 355 -1.22 25.97 4.50
N ILE A 356 -1.87 25.65 3.38
CA ILE A 356 -3.00 24.70 3.32
C ILE A 356 -2.58 23.32 3.85
N LEU A 357 -1.40 22.82 3.46
CA LEU A 357 -0.88 21.54 3.94
C LEU A 357 -0.68 21.52 5.46
N ARG A 358 -0.17 22.61 6.06
CA ARG A 358 -0.03 22.75 7.52
C ARG A 358 -1.39 22.76 8.21
N GLU A 359 -2.35 23.53 7.69
CA GLU A 359 -3.70 23.59 8.23
C GLU A 359 -4.40 22.22 8.19
N ILE A 360 -4.30 21.49 7.07
CA ILE A 360 -4.84 20.13 6.94
C ILE A 360 -4.13 19.17 7.92
N LYS A 361 -2.82 19.27 8.07
CA LYS A 361 -2.05 18.52 9.06
C LYS A 361 -2.58 18.75 10.46
N ASP A 362 -2.77 20.02 10.85
CA ASP A 362 -3.27 20.38 12.18
C ASP A 362 -4.71 19.89 12.41
N ILE A 363 -5.59 20.03 11.41
CA ILE A 363 -6.95 19.46 11.46
C ILE A 363 -6.86 17.95 11.71
N THR A 364 -6.08 17.24 10.91
CA THR A 364 -5.97 15.79 10.99
C THR A 364 -5.41 15.32 12.34
N GLN A 365 -4.37 15.97 12.84
CA GLN A 365 -3.75 15.62 14.13
C GLN A 365 -4.68 15.87 15.33
N ARG A 366 -5.44 16.99 15.32
CA ARG A 366 -6.44 17.27 16.37
C ARG A 366 -7.58 16.25 16.41
N HIS A 367 -7.81 15.52 15.32
CA HIS A 367 -8.78 14.44 15.21
C HIS A 367 -8.12 13.05 15.30
N SER A 368 -6.97 12.94 16.01
CA SER A 368 -6.24 11.68 16.26
C SER A 368 -5.82 10.94 14.98
N GLY A 369 -5.68 11.68 13.88
CA GLY A 369 -5.37 11.12 12.58
C GLY A 369 -3.95 11.44 12.10
N TYR A 370 -3.66 10.95 10.91
CA TYR A 370 -2.45 11.27 10.16
C TYR A 370 -2.75 11.38 8.68
N PHE A 371 -1.96 12.18 7.97
CA PHE A 371 -2.07 12.26 6.52
C PHE A 371 -0.77 11.94 5.81
N THR A 372 -0.89 11.59 4.55
CA THR A 372 0.22 11.37 3.63
C THR A 372 -0.08 12.11 2.34
N ILE A 373 0.90 12.84 1.83
CA ILE A 373 0.82 13.45 0.50
C ILE A 373 1.15 12.36 -0.53
N ILE A 374 0.20 12.04 -1.41
CA ILE A 374 0.36 11.03 -2.46
C ILE A 374 0.84 11.68 -3.75
N LYS A 375 0.21 12.79 -4.15
CA LYS A 375 0.53 13.52 -5.37
C LYS A 375 0.48 15.01 -5.12
N VAL A 376 1.53 15.71 -5.49
CA VAL A 376 1.68 17.16 -5.41
C VAL A 376 2.81 17.58 -6.34
N GLU A 377 2.86 18.85 -6.73
CA GLU A 377 3.95 19.39 -7.53
C GLU A 377 5.31 19.26 -6.82
N ASP A 378 6.38 19.07 -7.62
CA ASP A 378 7.71 18.75 -7.09
C ASP A 378 8.31 19.86 -6.22
N ASP A 379 8.03 21.13 -6.52
CA ASP A 379 8.48 22.27 -5.71
C ASP A 379 7.92 22.23 -4.28
N LEU A 380 6.66 21.84 -4.14
CA LEU A 380 6.03 21.65 -2.84
C LEU A 380 6.57 20.43 -2.09
N LYS A 381 6.91 19.34 -2.81
CA LYS A 381 7.49 18.14 -2.19
C LYS A 381 8.81 18.41 -1.47
N ALA A 382 9.62 19.32 -2.00
CA ALA A 382 10.91 19.66 -1.41
C ALA A 382 10.76 20.27 0.00
N SER A 383 9.67 21.03 0.22
CA SER A 383 9.44 21.84 1.43
C SER A 383 8.35 21.29 2.35
N ALA A 384 7.51 20.36 1.86
CA ALA A 384 6.38 19.81 2.61
C ALA A 384 6.77 18.59 3.46
N ASP A 385 6.05 18.42 4.59
CA ASP A 385 6.05 17.18 5.36
C ASP A 385 5.15 16.18 4.66
N ILE A 386 5.73 15.28 3.87
CA ILE A 386 4.98 14.28 3.09
C ILE A 386 4.25 13.28 4.00
N PHE A 387 4.87 12.91 5.11
CA PHE A 387 4.31 12.01 6.12
C PHE A 387 4.17 12.74 7.45
N THR A 388 3.04 12.51 8.12
CA THR A 388 2.84 13.00 9.49
C THR A 388 3.71 12.19 10.45
N ILE A 389 4.54 12.87 11.22
CA ILE A 389 5.31 12.27 12.31
C ILE A 389 5.38 13.25 13.49
N ASP A 390 5.24 12.74 14.70
CA ASP A 390 5.48 13.55 15.88
C ASP A 390 6.99 13.60 16.25
N PRO A 391 7.44 14.63 17.01
CA PRO A 391 8.85 14.82 17.33
C PRO A 391 9.49 13.63 18.07
N ILE A 392 8.75 12.91 18.90
CA ILE A 392 9.27 11.75 19.66
C ILE A 392 9.53 10.59 18.69
N LYS A 393 8.53 10.29 17.84
CA LYS A 393 8.68 9.26 16.80
C LYS A 393 9.80 9.60 15.82
N TYR A 394 9.96 10.88 15.47
CA TYR A 394 11.07 11.31 14.62
C TYR A 394 12.43 10.97 15.24
N LYS A 395 12.66 11.30 16.52
CA LYS A 395 13.90 10.97 17.24
C LYS A 395 14.17 9.46 17.32
N ILE A 396 13.11 8.67 17.50
CA ILE A 396 13.22 7.20 17.49
C ILE A 396 13.61 6.71 16.10
N SER A 397 12.94 7.21 15.05
CA SER A 397 13.23 6.87 13.65
C SER A 397 14.67 7.21 13.25
N GLU A 398 15.19 8.35 13.72
CA GLU A 398 16.58 8.75 13.51
C GLU A 398 17.58 7.77 14.13
N LYS A 399 17.33 7.32 15.35
CA LYS A 399 18.17 6.30 16.02
C LYS A 399 18.12 4.96 15.28
N ILE A 400 16.93 4.54 14.83
CA ILE A 400 16.75 3.34 14.03
C ILE A 400 17.51 3.46 12.70
N LYS A 401 17.35 4.57 11.99
CA LYS A 401 18.08 4.84 10.74
C LYS A 401 19.59 4.72 10.96
N LYS A 402 20.12 5.34 12.01
CA LYS A 402 21.54 5.28 12.35
C LYS A 402 22.01 3.85 12.64
N SER A 403 21.15 3.00 13.19
CA SER A 403 21.47 1.59 13.46
C SER A 403 21.54 0.76 12.17
N PHE A 404 20.57 0.93 11.27
CA PHE A 404 20.47 0.15 10.03
C PHE A 404 21.35 0.71 8.91
N ASP A 405 21.43 2.01 8.78
CA ASP A 405 22.15 2.70 7.70
C ASP A 405 22.87 3.94 8.27
N PRO A 406 24.01 3.75 8.94
CA PRO A 406 24.70 4.82 9.68
C PRO A 406 25.23 5.94 8.79
N LYS A 407 25.48 5.70 7.52
CA LYS A 407 25.91 6.71 6.54
C LYS A 407 24.77 7.31 5.72
N ARG A 408 23.53 6.86 5.99
CA ARG A 408 22.29 7.34 5.31
C ARG A 408 22.38 7.22 3.78
N ILE A 409 22.95 6.14 3.28
CA ILE A 409 23.10 5.90 1.85
C ILE A 409 21.81 5.42 1.16
N PHE A 410 20.84 4.86 1.91
CA PHE A 410 19.61 4.30 1.36
C PHE A 410 18.49 5.34 1.29
N ASN A 411 18.03 5.66 0.08
CA ASN A 411 16.92 6.59 -0.18
C ASN A 411 16.96 7.83 0.76
N PRO A 412 18.06 8.60 0.83
CA PRO A 412 18.28 9.60 1.85
C PRO A 412 17.23 10.71 1.79
N GLY A 413 16.54 10.94 2.90
CA GLY A 413 15.49 11.97 2.99
C GLY A 413 14.16 11.61 2.34
N LYS A 414 13.96 10.38 1.84
CA LYS A 414 12.73 9.94 1.16
C LYS A 414 11.49 10.09 2.03
N MET A 415 11.59 9.74 3.30
CA MET A 415 10.46 9.85 4.23
C MET A 415 10.46 11.18 4.98
N TYR A 416 11.55 11.49 5.64
CA TYR A 416 11.68 12.67 6.49
C TYR A 416 12.97 13.41 6.17
N SER A 417 12.96 14.73 6.31
CA SER A 417 14.18 15.52 6.14
C SER A 417 15.27 15.04 7.12
N GLY A 418 16.45 14.71 6.61
CA GLY A 418 17.58 14.27 7.43
C GLY A 418 17.61 12.78 7.80
N ILE A 419 16.62 11.98 7.38
CA ILE A 419 16.59 10.52 7.64
C ILE A 419 16.58 9.72 6.34
#